data_9f8ed5f1bd6132adc740a1fef367d658
#
_entry.id   9f8ed5f1bd6132adc740a1fef367d658
#
_cell.length_a   1.000
_cell.length_b   1.000
_cell.length_c   1.000
_cell.angle_alpha   90.00
_cell.angle_beta   90.00
_cell.angle_gamma   90.00
#
_symmetry.space_group_name_H-M   'P 1'
#
loop_
_entity.id
_entity.type
_entity.pdbx_description
1 polymer ?
#
loop_
_entity_poly.entity_id
_entity_poly.type
_entity_poly.pdbx_seq_one_letter_code
_entity_poly.pdbx_strand_id
1 'polypeptide(L)'
;DAVVAGTFLPTPLGDVFFAEQAFAEDYQYGNSNLLSVSPRSLISQWANDSRIADLPLSEFAFLDTETSGLSGGTGTYAFLIGAARFIDGQFVLRQFFMRDPAEEPALLEGLAHFLAPAQALVTFNGKAFDAPLLTTRYTLHRIPVPYKNYSHLDLLPLARRLWRDRLESRALKYLEEHVLGFSRSSDEVPGYEIPWLYFDYLRTRDARPLAGVFYHNAMDVVAMAALLA
;
A
#
# COMPACT_ATOMS: atom_id res chain seq x y z
N ASP A 1 16.85 18.28 -10.54
CA ASP A 1 15.86 17.52 -11.32
C ASP A 1 15.08 16.66 -10.37
N ALA A 2 13.73 16.63 -10.50
CA ALA A 2 12.88 15.81 -9.66
C ALA A 2 13.11 14.31 -9.96
N VAL A 3 13.40 13.51 -8.94
CA VAL A 3 13.59 12.06 -9.08
C VAL A 3 12.23 11.36 -9.23
N VAL A 4 11.25 11.81 -8.45
CA VAL A 4 9.85 11.37 -8.51
C VAL A 4 8.98 12.62 -8.62
N ALA A 5 8.07 12.64 -9.58
CA ALA A 5 7.09 13.71 -9.71
C ALA A 5 6.11 13.65 -8.53
N GLY A 6 5.91 14.75 -7.84
CA GLY A 6 5.02 14.82 -6.69
C GLY A 6 4.74 16.26 -6.27
N THR A 7 3.92 16.39 -5.25
CA THR A 7 3.50 17.68 -4.70
C THR A 7 3.40 17.62 -3.18
N PHE A 8 3.11 18.76 -2.56
CA PHE A 8 2.93 18.85 -1.12
C PHE A 8 1.46 19.05 -0.77
N LEU A 9 1.00 18.27 0.20
CA LEU A 9 -0.31 18.44 0.83
C LEU A 9 -0.10 19.14 2.17
N PRO A 10 -0.64 20.34 2.37
CA PRO A 10 -0.62 20.99 3.67
C PRO A 10 -1.56 20.26 4.64
N THR A 11 -1.06 19.99 5.85
CA THR A 11 -1.83 19.42 6.96
C THR A 11 -1.70 20.31 8.19
N PRO A 12 -2.56 20.15 9.20
CA PRO A 12 -2.40 20.87 10.48
C PRO A 12 -1.07 20.59 11.19
N LEU A 13 -0.38 19.48 10.82
CA LEU A 13 0.87 19.04 11.44
C LEU A 13 2.10 19.25 10.55
N GLY A 14 1.95 19.99 9.44
CA GLY A 14 2.99 20.31 8.49
C GLY A 14 2.67 19.82 7.08
N ASP A 15 3.58 20.05 6.14
CA ASP A 15 3.41 19.63 4.75
C ASP A 15 3.94 18.21 4.56
N VAL A 16 3.16 17.35 3.88
CA VAL A 16 3.61 16.03 3.47
C VAL A 16 3.83 15.97 1.96
N PHE A 17 4.96 15.42 1.55
CA PHE A 17 5.21 15.12 0.13
C PHE A 17 4.46 13.85 -0.27
N PHE A 18 3.80 13.88 -1.42
CA PHE A 18 3.26 12.68 -2.05
C PHE A 18 3.44 12.69 -3.56
N ALA A 19 3.64 11.52 -4.13
CA ALA A 19 3.50 11.25 -5.55
C ALA A 19 2.10 10.66 -5.80
N GLU A 20 1.48 11.02 -6.94
CA GLU A 20 0.18 10.49 -7.32
C GLU A 20 0.24 9.91 -8.72
N GLN A 21 -0.38 8.74 -8.89
CA GLN A 21 -0.56 8.09 -10.17
C GLN A 21 -2.00 7.61 -10.29
N ALA A 22 -2.65 7.92 -11.40
CA ALA A 22 -4.00 7.44 -11.71
C ALA A 22 -3.93 6.40 -12.84
N PHE A 23 -4.58 5.28 -12.62
CA PHE A 23 -4.72 4.20 -13.59
C PHE A 23 -6.15 4.24 -14.14
N ALA A 24 -6.24 4.31 -15.47
CA ALA A 24 -7.53 4.41 -16.15
C ALA A 24 -8.38 3.13 -15.96
N GLU A 25 -9.66 3.25 -16.27
CA GLU A 25 -10.64 2.17 -16.12
C GLU A 25 -10.27 0.90 -16.92
N ASP A 26 -9.62 1.07 -18.05
CA ASP A 26 -9.18 -0.01 -18.94
C ASP A 26 -7.75 -0.51 -18.66
N TYR A 27 -7.11 -0.01 -17.60
CA TYR A 27 -5.75 -0.40 -17.26
C TYR A 27 -5.65 -1.89 -16.96
N GLN A 28 -4.74 -2.55 -17.68
CA GLN A 28 -4.45 -3.98 -17.53
C GLN A 28 -3.17 -4.17 -16.72
N TYR A 29 -3.26 -4.95 -15.66
CA TYR A 29 -2.11 -5.42 -14.91
C TYR A 29 -1.91 -6.91 -15.13
N GLY A 30 -1.00 -7.27 -16.03
CA GLY A 30 -0.91 -8.64 -16.52
C GLY A 30 -2.20 -9.08 -17.21
N ASN A 31 -2.82 -10.13 -16.70
CA ASN A 31 -4.06 -10.70 -17.23
C ASN A 31 -5.34 -10.14 -16.57
N SER A 32 -5.20 -9.20 -15.61
CA SER A 32 -6.32 -8.66 -14.84
C SER A 32 -6.57 -7.20 -15.19
N ASN A 33 -7.86 -6.83 -15.28
CA ASN A 33 -8.29 -5.44 -15.31
C ASN A 33 -8.60 -5.01 -13.86
N LEU A 34 -8.05 -3.88 -13.40
CA LEU A 34 -8.18 -3.43 -12.00
C LEU A 34 -9.63 -3.16 -11.56
N LEU A 35 -10.52 -2.86 -12.51
CA LEU A 35 -11.94 -2.61 -12.24
C LEU A 35 -12.81 -3.86 -12.41
N SER A 36 -12.25 -4.99 -12.83
CA SER A 36 -12.96 -6.25 -12.82
C SER A 36 -13.26 -6.64 -11.38
N VAL A 37 -14.52 -6.89 -11.08
CA VAL A 37 -14.93 -7.14 -9.70
C VAL A 37 -15.26 -8.60 -9.55
N SER A 38 -14.43 -9.32 -8.80
CA SER A 38 -14.81 -10.62 -8.26
C SER A 38 -16.08 -10.52 -7.40
N PRO A 39 -16.92 -11.59 -7.32
CA PRO A 39 -18.11 -11.57 -6.49
C PRO A 39 -17.75 -11.25 -5.04
N ARG A 40 -18.04 -10.02 -4.59
CA ARG A 40 -17.73 -9.55 -3.21
C ARG A 40 -18.33 -10.44 -2.13
N SER A 41 -19.46 -11.10 -2.42
CA SER A 41 -20.06 -12.09 -1.55
C SER A 41 -19.12 -13.28 -1.26
N LEU A 42 -18.36 -13.72 -2.27
CA LEU A 42 -17.38 -14.79 -2.09
C LEU A 42 -16.17 -14.33 -1.26
N ILE A 43 -15.66 -13.13 -1.57
CA ILE A 43 -14.55 -12.52 -0.82
C ILE A 43 -14.95 -12.30 0.64
N SER A 44 -16.17 -11.80 0.89
CA SER A 44 -16.76 -11.61 2.21
C SER A 44 -16.80 -12.93 3.03
N GLN A 45 -17.25 -14.02 2.41
CA GLN A 45 -17.26 -15.34 3.04
C GLN A 45 -15.83 -15.81 3.39
N TRP A 46 -14.88 -15.61 2.47
CA TRP A 46 -13.49 -16.03 2.70
C TRP A 46 -12.78 -15.18 3.74
N ALA A 47 -13.08 -13.90 3.80
CA ALA A 47 -12.56 -12.98 4.81
C ALA A 47 -13.25 -13.14 6.17
N ASN A 48 -14.39 -13.85 6.21
CA ASN A 48 -15.29 -13.96 7.37
C ASN A 48 -15.72 -12.58 7.90
N ASP A 49 -16.04 -11.67 6.97
CA ASP A 49 -16.56 -10.32 7.27
C ASP A 49 -17.69 -9.96 6.30
N SER A 50 -18.92 -10.06 6.77
CA SER A 50 -20.12 -9.82 5.97
C SER A 50 -20.26 -8.40 5.45
N ARG A 51 -19.64 -7.42 6.10
CA ARG A 51 -19.67 -6.00 5.69
C ARG A 51 -19.08 -5.79 4.30
N ILE A 52 -18.06 -6.58 3.92
CA ILE A 52 -17.38 -6.49 2.63
C ILE A 52 -18.34 -6.72 1.45
N ALA A 53 -19.38 -7.55 1.63
CA ALA A 53 -20.27 -7.96 0.54
C ALA A 53 -21.03 -6.78 -0.09
N ASP A 54 -21.39 -5.80 0.73
CA ASP A 54 -22.25 -4.68 0.33
C ASP A 54 -21.48 -3.37 0.04
N LEU A 55 -20.16 -3.33 0.34
CA LEU A 55 -19.35 -2.14 0.12
C LEU A 55 -19.12 -1.90 -1.38
N PRO A 56 -19.31 -0.65 -1.88
CA PRO A 56 -18.88 -0.27 -3.22
C PRO A 56 -17.34 -0.24 -3.30
N LEU A 57 -16.78 -0.42 -4.50
CA LEU A 57 -15.31 -0.39 -4.70
C LEU A 57 -14.68 0.93 -4.24
N SER A 58 -15.39 2.04 -4.37
CA SER A 58 -14.91 3.36 -3.93
C SER A 58 -14.62 3.46 -2.43
N GLU A 59 -15.15 2.53 -1.64
CA GLU A 59 -14.92 2.45 -0.19
C GLU A 59 -13.82 1.46 0.19
N PHE A 60 -13.13 0.86 -0.78
CA PHE A 60 -11.94 0.06 -0.54
C PHE A 60 -10.69 0.94 -0.64
N ALA A 61 -9.81 0.83 0.34
CA ALA A 61 -8.46 1.39 0.31
C ALA A 61 -7.44 0.26 0.32
N PHE A 62 -6.47 0.34 -0.57
CA PHE A 62 -5.33 -0.58 -0.65
C PHE A 62 -4.14 0.09 0.02
N LEU A 63 -3.34 -0.66 0.78
CA LEU A 63 -2.25 -0.07 1.54
C LEU A 63 -1.06 -1.03 1.62
N ASP A 64 0.12 -0.47 1.40
CA ASP A 64 1.41 -1.11 1.58
C ASP A 64 2.43 -0.11 2.16
N THR A 65 3.42 -0.58 2.94
CA THR A 65 4.38 0.30 3.60
C THR A 65 5.83 -0.15 3.44
N GLU A 66 6.70 0.83 3.14
CA GLU A 66 8.14 0.64 3.27
C GLU A 66 8.63 1.19 4.61
N THR A 67 9.40 0.39 5.32
CA THR A 67 9.72 0.65 6.72
C THR A 67 11.21 0.76 6.97
N SER A 68 11.57 1.46 8.05
CA SER A 68 12.96 1.62 8.49
C SER A 68 13.60 0.35 9.08
N GLY A 69 12.84 -0.75 9.17
CA GLY A 69 13.35 -2.02 9.69
C GLY A 69 12.29 -3.11 9.69
N LEU A 70 12.73 -4.37 9.79
CA LEU A 70 11.88 -5.55 9.71
C LEU A 70 11.34 -6.05 11.06
N SER A 71 11.86 -5.54 12.18
CA SER A 71 11.67 -6.18 13.49
C SER A 71 10.47 -5.69 14.29
N GLY A 72 9.70 -4.75 13.78
CA GLY A 72 8.58 -4.15 14.54
C GLY A 72 9.06 -3.45 15.83
N GLY A 73 8.15 -2.84 16.56
CA GLY A 73 8.45 -2.09 17.78
C GLY A 73 8.39 -0.58 17.58
N THR A 74 8.50 0.18 18.69
CA THR A 74 8.29 1.63 18.68
C THR A 74 9.38 2.41 17.92
N GLY A 75 10.51 1.80 17.64
CA GLY A 75 11.61 2.40 16.86
C GLY A 75 11.46 2.25 15.33
N THR A 76 10.58 1.35 14.86
CA THR A 76 10.31 1.16 13.44
C THR A 76 9.21 2.13 13.01
N TYR A 77 9.39 2.76 11.85
CA TYR A 77 8.40 3.66 11.24
C TYR A 77 8.30 3.41 9.73
N ALA A 78 7.16 3.75 9.16
CA ALA A 78 6.96 3.73 7.72
C ALA A 78 7.44 5.06 7.13
N PHE A 79 8.36 5.01 6.18
CA PHE A 79 8.87 6.22 5.52
C PHE A 79 8.26 6.43 4.13
N LEU A 80 7.72 5.39 3.53
CA LEU A 80 6.92 5.45 2.32
C LEU A 80 5.65 4.64 2.54
N ILE A 81 4.50 5.23 2.27
CA ILE A 81 3.20 4.58 2.38
C ILE A 81 2.47 4.71 1.06
N GLY A 82 2.33 3.60 0.34
CA GLY A 82 1.47 3.50 -0.81
C GLY A 82 0.03 3.26 -0.35
N ALA A 83 -0.86 4.17 -0.72
CA ALA A 83 -2.29 4.01 -0.48
C ALA A 83 -3.06 4.28 -1.77
N ALA A 84 -4.01 3.42 -2.12
CA ALA A 84 -4.81 3.61 -3.33
C ALA A 84 -6.29 3.41 -3.06
N ARG A 85 -7.12 4.06 -3.89
CA ARG A 85 -8.58 3.96 -3.88
C ARG A 85 -9.15 4.09 -5.27
N PHE A 86 -10.36 3.59 -5.46
CA PHE A 86 -11.13 3.89 -6.66
C PHE A 86 -11.84 5.24 -6.49
N ILE A 87 -11.48 6.21 -7.33
CA ILE A 87 -12.00 7.58 -7.31
C ILE A 87 -12.43 7.93 -8.74
N ASP A 88 -13.67 8.31 -8.96
CA ASP A 88 -14.23 8.73 -10.26
C ASP A 88 -13.90 7.75 -11.41
N GLY A 89 -14.00 6.44 -11.16
CA GLY A 89 -13.74 5.40 -12.15
C GLY A 89 -12.26 5.09 -12.40
N GLN A 90 -11.35 5.72 -11.69
CA GLN A 90 -9.91 5.47 -11.79
C GLN A 90 -9.38 4.82 -10.51
N PHE A 91 -8.33 4.01 -10.63
CA PHE A 91 -7.55 3.56 -9.48
C PHE A 91 -6.44 4.57 -9.20
N VAL A 92 -6.62 5.36 -8.14
CA VAL A 92 -5.71 6.46 -7.77
C VAL A 92 -4.79 6.00 -6.65
N LEU A 93 -3.51 5.92 -6.94
CA LEU A 93 -2.44 5.60 -6.01
C LEU A 93 -1.78 6.91 -5.54
N ARG A 94 -1.68 7.08 -4.22
CA ARG A 94 -0.82 8.08 -3.58
C ARG A 94 0.27 7.40 -2.80
N GLN A 95 1.49 7.88 -2.99
CA GLN A 95 2.66 7.43 -2.24
C GLN A 95 3.15 8.57 -1.36
N PHE A 96 2.81 8.51 -0.06
CA PHE A 96 3.20 9.50 0.95
C PHE A 96 4.63 9.20 1.39
N PHE A 97 5.53 10.16 1.24
CA PHE A 97 6.95 9.97 1.53
C PHE A 97 7.44 10.91 2.62
N MET A 98 8.14 10.35 3.58
CA MET A 98 8.76 11.04 4.70
C MET A 98 10.21 11.40 4.35
N ARG A 99 10.46 12.66 4.01
CA ARG A 99 11.81 13.16 3.65
C ARG A 99 12.73 13.34 4.85
N ASP A 100 12.12 13.50 6.02
CA ASP A 100 12.78 13.61 7.30
C ASP A 100 11.88 12.98 8.39
N PRO A 101 12.43 12.25 9.37
CA PRO A 101 11.61 11.66 10.43
C PRO A 101 10.72 12.66 11.20
N ALA A 102 11.06 13.94 11.21
CA ALA A 102 10.22 14.97 11.80
C ALA A 102 8.89 15.21 11.05
N GLU A 103 8.78 14.75 9.81
CA GLU A 103 7.56 14.87 9.00
C GLU A 103 6.53 13.76 9.27
N GLU A 104 6.84 12.79 10.13
CA GLU A 104 5.94 11.65 10.38
C GLU A 104 4.52 12.06 10.80
N PRO A 105 4.30 13.06 11.68
CA PRO A 105 2.94 13.48 12.02
C PRO A 105 2.16 13.98 10.79
N ALA A 106 2.79 14.75 9.91
CA ALA A 106 2.17 15.26 8.69
C ALA A 106 1.86 14.13 7.69
N LEU A 107 2.76 13.14 7.56
CA LEU A 107 2.57 11.96 6.73
C LEU A 107 1.35 11.15 7.19
N LEU A 108 1.24 10.89 8.50
CA LEU A 108 0.12 10.16 9.08
C LEU A 108 -1.21 10.91 8.92
N GLU A 109 -1.22 12.23 9.08
CA GLU A 109 -2.41 13.07 8.87
C GLU A 109 -2.84 13.07 7.40
N GLY A 110 -1.90 13.22 6.46
CA GLY A 110 -2.17 13.12 5.02
C GLY A 110 -2.74 11.77 4.62
N LEU A 111 -2.19 10.68 5.16
CA LEU A 111 -2.73 9.33 4.96
C LEU A 111 -4.14 9.20 5.54
N ALA A 112 -4.38 9.69 6.76
CA ALA A 112 -5.70 9.64 7.39
C ALA A 112 -6.75 10.38 6.55
N HIS A 113 -6.41 11.54 6.01
CA HIS A 113 -7.28 12.30 5.12
C HIS A 113 -7.61 11.52 3.84
N PHE A 114 -6.62 10.88 3.23
CA PHE A 114 -6.84 10.08 2.02
C PHE A 114 -7.69 8.83 2.30
N LEU A 115 -7.54 8.21 3.45
CA LEU A 115 -8.30 7.02 3.83
C LEU A 115 -9.72 7.32 4.32
N ALA A 116 -10.03 8.54 4.75
CA ALA A 116 -11.28 8.89 5.43
C ALA A 116 -12.58 8.43 4.71
N PRO A 117 -12.69 8.42 3.36
CA PRO A 117 -13.88 7.93 2.69
C PRO A 117 -13.99 6.40 2.60
N ALA A 118 -12.95 5.65 3.00
CA ALA A 118 -12.96 4.19 2.92
C ALA A 118 -13.68 3.56 4.13
N GLN A 119 -14.10 2.30 3.95
CA GLN A 119 -14.66 1.44 4.99
C GLN A 119 -14.02 0.06 5.01
N ALA A 120 -13.22 -0.27 4.00
CA ALA A 120 -12.43 -1.50 3.94
C ALA A 120 -10.98 -1.19 3.62
N LEU A 121 -10.06 -1.87 4.31
CA LEU A 121 -8.63 -1.86 4.06
C LEU A 121 -8.23 -3.16 3.40
N VAL A 122 -7.51 -3.11 2.30
CA VAL A 122 -6.93 -4.25 1.60
C VAL A 122 -5.42 -4.19 1.74
N THR A 123 -4.82 -5.28 2.18
CA THR A 123 -3.37 -5.40 2.36
C THR A 123 -2.88 -6.78 1.94
N PHE A 124 -1.58 -6.94 1.82
CA PHE A 124 -0.93 -8.23 1.66
C PHE A 124 -0.02 -8.51 2.87
N ASN A 125 -0.45 -9.38 3.79
CA ASN A 125 0.18 -9.63 5.10
C ASN A 125 0.12 -8.44 6.09
N GLY A 126 -0.66 -7.42 5.77
CA GLY A 126 -0.70 -6.18 6.53
C GLY A 126 -1.41 -6.28 7.88
N LYS A 127 -2.26 -7.32 8.10
CA LYS A 127 -2.80 -7.59 9.44
C LYS A 127 -1.72 -7.88 10.46
N ALA A 128 -0.62 -8.49 10.02
CA ALA A 128 0.50 -8.86 10.88
C ALA A 128 1.59 -7.77 10.94
N PHE A 129 1.71 -6.90 9.93
CA PHE A 129 2.80 -5.94 9.79
C PHE A 129 2.34 -4.49 9.67
N ASP A 130 1.76 -4.07 8.56
CA ASP A 130 1.47 -2.66 8.25
C ASP A 130 0.48 -2.04 9.24
N ALA A 131 -0.65 -2.69 9.48
CA ALA A 131 -1.70 -2.15 10.33
C ALA A 131 -1.27 -2.01 11.79
N PRO A 132 -0.61 -2.99 12.45
CA PRO A 132 -0.06 -2.82 13.79
C PRO A 132 1.02 -1.75 13.88
N LEU A 133 1.92 -1.69 12.88
CA LEU A 133 2.96 -0.67 12.80
C LEU A 133 2.34 0.72 12.77
N LEU A 134 1.49 1.00 11.79
CA LEU A 134 0.84 2.30 11.65
C LEU A 134 -0.03 2.65 12.85
N THR A 135 -0.75 1.67 13.43
CA THR A 135 -1.53 1.86 14.67
C THR A 135 -0.63 2.36 15.81
N THR A 136 0.56 1.78 15.95
CA THR A 136 1.56 2.21 16.94
C THR A 136 2.01 3.64 16.68
N ARG A 137 2.31 3.98 15.39
CA ARG A 137 2.74 5.33 15.02
C ARG A 137 1.66 6.38 15.25
N TYR A 138 0.42 6.11 14.81
CA TYR A 138 -0.74 6.97 15.11
C TYR A 138 -0.91 7.22 16.61
N THR A 139 -0.78 6.16 17.42
CA THR A 139 -0.90 6.23 18.88
C THR A 139 0.21 7.09 19.50
N LEU A 140 1.46 6.92 19.07
CA LEU A 140 2.61 7.69 19.54
C LEU A 140 2.43 9.18 19.27
N HIS A 141 1.89 9.55 18.11
CA HIS A 141 1.63 10.94 17.74
C HIS A 141 0.28 11.48 18.23
N ARG A 142 -0.52 10.65 18.95
CA ARG A 142 -1.87 11.00 19.45
C ARG A 142 -2.84 11.40 18.32
N ILE A 143 -2.66 10.82 17.14
CA ILE A 143 -3.55 10.99 15.99
C ILE A 143 -4.53 9.81 15.99
N PRO A 144 -5.83 10.02 15.78
CA PRO A 144 -6.79 8.93 15.69
C PRO A 144 -6.45 7.97 14.54
N VAL A 145 -6.51 6.65 14.81
CA VAL A 145 -6.28 5.62 13.78
C VAL A 145 -7.47 5.62 12.80
N PRO A 146 -7.28 5.96 11.52
CA PRO A 146 -8.38 6.16 10.58
C PRO A 146 -9.15 4.87 10.27
N TYR A 147 -8.47 3.73 10.20
CA TYR A 147 -9.03 2.44 9.82
C TYR A 147 -9.45 1.56 11.01
N LYS A 148 -9.56 2.11 12.22
CA LYS A 148 -9.90 1.33 13.43
C LYS A 148 -11.18 0.49 13.28
N ASN A 149 -12.16 0.98 12.55
CA ASN A 149 -13.47 0.36 12.38
C ASN A 149 -13.69 -0.21 10.96
N TYR A 150 -12.67 -0.19 10.11
CA TYR A 150 -12.79 -0.71 8.76
C TYR A 150 -12.84 -2.24 8.76
N SER A 151 -13.49 -2.81 7.76
CA SER A 151 -13.24 -4.19 7.37
C SER A 151 -11.79 -4.31 6.94
N HIS A 152 -11.11 -5.39 7.29
CA HIS A 152 -9.72 -5.57 6.88
C HIS A 152 -9.55 -6.88 6.09
N LEU A 153 -9.36 -6.76 4.80
CA LEU A 153 -9.11 -7.86 3.88
C LEU A 153 -7.59 -8.03 3.69
N ASP A 154 -7.02 -9.05 4.31
CA ASP A 154 -5.62 -9.42 4.07
C ASP A 154 -5.57 -10.53 3.01
N LEU A 155 -4.91 -10.24 1.90
CA LEU A 155 -4.88 -11.14 0.75
C LEU A 155 -3.94 -12.34 0.93
N LEU A 156 -2.93 -12.27 1.81
CA LEU A 156 -2.01 -13.39 1.99
C LEU A 156 -2.69 -14.66 2.55
N PRO A 157 -3.54 -14.62 3.58
CA PRO A 157 -4.30 -15.79 4.03
C PRO A 157 -5.20 -16.37 2.94
N LEU A 158 -5.81 -15.50 2.11
CA LEU A 158 -6.62 -15.93 0.97
C LEU A 158 -5.77 -16.62 -0.10
N ALA A 159 -4.63 -16.03 -0.46
CA ALA A 159 -3.66 -16.61 -1.39
C ALA A 159 -3.15 -17.98 -0.90
N ARG A 160 -2.85 -18.09 0.41
CA ARG A 160 -2.45 -19.36 1.02
C ARG A 160 -3.54 -20.44 0.93
N ARG A 161 -4.81 -20.03 1.03
CA ARG A 161 -5.96 -20.95 0.92
C ARG A 161 -6.20 -21.38 -0.52
N LEU A 162 -6.15 -20.45 -1.49
CA LEU A 162 -6.46 -20.69 -2.89
C LEU A 162 -5.37 -21.47 -3.63
N TRP A 163 -4.10 -21.16 -3.34
CA TRP A 163 -2.96 -21.70 -4.08
C TRP A 163 -2.04 -22.61 -3.25
N ARG A 164 -2.52 -23.11 -2.11
CA ARG A 164 -1.74 -23.95 -1.18
C ARG A 164 -1.01 -25.09 -1.89
N ASP A 165 -1.72 -25.82 -2.72
CA ASP A 165 -1.24 -27.05 -3.35
C ASP A 165 -0.96 -26.86 -4.86
N ARG A 166 -0.97 -25.58 -5.34
CA ARG A 166 -0.84 -25.27 -6.77
C ARG A 166 0.41 -24.44 -7.08
N LEU A 167 0.92 -23.69 -6.12
CA LEU A 167 2.07 -22.82 -6.32
C LEU A 167 3.11 -23.10 -5.25
N GLU A 168 4.40 -22.91 -5.60
CA GLU A 168 5.53 -23.11 -4.70
C GLU A 168 5.62 -21.99 -3.65
N SER A 169 5.31 -20.76 -4.04
CA SER A 169 5.31 -19.58 -3.17
C SER A 169 3.99 -18.81 -3.22
N ARG A 170 3.68 -18.09 -2.16
CA ARG A 170 2.56 -17.15 -2.05
C ARG A 170 3.08 -15.75 -1.71
N ALA A 171 4.35 -15.48 -1.99
CA ALA A 171 4.87 -14.11 -1.99
C ALA A 171 4.18 -13.29 -3.08
N LEU A 172 3.93 -12.01 -2.85
CA LEU A 172 3.17 -11.16 -3.77
C LEU A 172 3.79 -11.17 -5.18
N LYS A 173 5.08 -10.93 -5.30
CA LYS A 173 5.80 -10.98 -6.58
C LYS A 173 5.66 -12.34 -7.31
N TYR A 174 5.67 -13.44 -6.57
CA TYR A 174 5.48 -14.77 -7.17
C TYR A 174 4.06 -14.94 -7.72
N LEU A 175 3.05 -14.37 -7.02
CA LEU A 175 1.67 -14.37 -7.50
C LEU A 175 1.50 -13.46 -8.73
N GLU A 176 2.19 -12.33 -8.79
CA GLU A 176 2.21 -11.47 -9.97
C GLU A 176 2.67 -12.24 -11.21
N GLU A 177 3.77 -12.96 -11.11
CA GLU A 177 4.35 -13.71 -12.24
C GLU A 177 3.48 -14.91 -12.65
N HIS A 178 3.00 -15.69 -11.69
CA HIS A 178 2.38 -17.00 -11.95
C HIS A 178 0.84 -16.98 -12.00
N VAL A 179 0.20 -15.97 -11.42
CA VAL A 179 -1.27 -15.81 -11.44
C VAL A 179 -1.67 -14.67 -12.36
N LEU A 180 -1.05 -13.51 -12.20
CA LEU A 180 -1.40 -12.33 -12.99
C LEU A 180 -0.67 -12.27 -14.34
N GLY A 181 0.41 -13.03 -14.53
CA GLY A 181 1.22 -12.99 -15.75
C GLY A 181 1.97 -11.67 -15.94
N PHE A 182 2.31 -11.01 -14.82
CA PHE A 182 3.01 -9.73 -14.82
C PHE A 182 4.43 -9.89 -14.28
N SER A 183 5.41 -9.37 -15.01
CA SER A 183 6.81 -9.31 -14.57
C SER A 183 7.23 -7.87 -14.39
N ARG A 184 7.79 -7.55 -13.21
CA ARG A 184 8.29 -6.21 -12.89
C ARG A 184 9.48 -5.84 -13.77
N SER A 185 9.68 -4.53 -13.95
CA SER A 185 10.83 -4.01 -14.71
C SER A 185 12.16 -4.21 -13.95
N SER A 186 13.27 -3.92 -14.65
CA SER A 186 14.61 -3.91 -14.05
C SER A 186 14.83 -2.79 -13.04
N ASP A 187 13.89 -1.85 -12.92
CA ASP A 187 13.98 -0.72 -11.98
C ASP A 187 13.61 -1.13 -10.55
N GLU A 188 13.11 -2.37 -10.38
CA GLU A 188 12.75 -2.89 -9.08
C GLU A 188 13.98 -3.11 -8.19
N VAL A 189 13.88 -2.67 -6.94
CA VAL A 189 14.89 -2.92 -5.91
C VAL A 189 14.45 -4.08 -5.01
N PRO A 190 15.39 -4.93 -4.55
CA PRO A 190 15.07 -5.98 -3.58
C PRO A 190 14.56 -5.39 -2.27
N GLY A 191 13.44 -5.92 -1.74
CA GLY A 191 12.82 -5.40 -0.52
C GLY A 191 13.75 -5.32 0.69
N TYR A 192 14.74 -6.22 0.80
CA TYR A 192 15.71 -6.20 1.90
C TYR A 192 16.72 -5.04 1.82
N GLU A 193 16.86 -4.39 0.65
CA GLU A 193 17.73 -3.22 0.45
C GLU A 193 17.02 -1.90 0.78
N ILE A 194 15.69 -1.88 0.74
CA ILE A 194 14.87 -0.65 0.84
C ILE A 194 15.18 0.16 2.10
N PRO A 195 15.28 -0.42 3.31
CA PRO A 195 15.62 0.36 4.50
C PRO A 195 16.98 1.06 4.40
N TRP A 196 17.96 0.40 3.79
CA TRP A 196 19.30 0.95 3.61
C TRP A 196 19.32 2.12 2.63
N LEU A 197 18.55 2.04 1.54
CA LEU A 197 18.40 3.12 0.57
C LEU A 197 17.79 4.37 1.23
N TYR A 198 16.84 4.19 2.12
CA TYR A 198 16.25 5.31 2.87
C TYR A 198 17.25 5.93 3.85
N PHE A 199 17.99 5.14 4.62
CA PHE A 199 19.02 5.66 5.52
C PHE A 199 20.15 6.36 4.77
N ASP A 200 20.54 5.85 3.60
CA ASP A 200 21.51 6.52 2.75
C ASP A 200 20.99 7.86 2.25
N TYR A 201 19.72 7.92 1.84
CA TYR A 201 19.05 9.17 1.49
C TYR A 201 19.05 10.17 2.66
N LEU A 202 18.74 9.76 3.87
CA LEU A 202 18.77 10.66 5.03
C LEU A 202 20.17 11.26 5.26
N ARG A 203 21.20 10.48 5.01
CA ARG A 203 22.61 10.88 5.18
C ARG A 203 23.11 11.77 4.04
N THR A 204 22.80 11.41 2.79
CA THR A 204 23.37 12.04 1.59
C THR A 204 22.47 13.08 0.96
N ARG A 205 21.17 13.01 1.22
CA ARG A 205 20.11 13.76 0.52
C ARG A 205 20.01 13.44 -0.98
N ASP A 206 20.62 12.34 -1.42
CA ASP A 206 20.47 11.84 -2.79
C ASP A 206 19.25 10.93 -2.89
N ALA A 207 18.19 11.42 -3.52
CA ALA A 207 16.94 10.68 -3.69
C ALA A 207 16.94 9.75 -4.93
N ARG A 208 17.96 9.78 -5.80
CA ARG A 208 17.97 9.00 -7.05
C ARG A 208 17.75 7.50 -6.84
N PRO A 209 18.36 6.84 -5.84
CA PRO A 209 18.13 5.42 -5.57
C PRO A 209 16.70 5.11 -5.11
N LEU A 210 15.98 6.09 -4.56
CA LEU A 210 14.60 5.91 -4.09
C LEU A 210 13.58 5.75 -5.22
N ALA A 211 13.92 6.08 -6.47
CA ALA A 211 13.02 5.84 -7.60
C ALA A 211 12.57 4.37 -7.68
N GLY A 212 13.51 3.44 -7.48
CA GLY A 212 13.21 2.00 -7.43
C GLY A 212 12.34 1.60 -6.22
N VAL A 213 12.46 2.30 -5.09
CA VAL A 213 11.62 2.07 -3.90
C VAL A 213 10.18 2.52 -4.15
N PHE A 214 10.00 3.68 -4.77
CA PHE A 214 8.66 4.14 -5.20
C PHE A 214 8.04 3.17 -6.20
N TYR A 215 8.82 2.68 -7.17
CA TYR A 215 8.36 1.69 -8.11
C TYR A 215 7.94 0.39 -7.41
N HIS A 216 8.76 -0.15 -6.49
CA HIS A 216 8.47 -1.35 -5.72
C HIS A 216 7.12 -1.23 -4.99
N ASN A 217 6.97 -0.22 -4.16
CA ASN A 217 5.76 0.04 -3.39
C ASN A 217 4.51 0.27 -4.29
N ALA A 218 4.68 0.98 -5.42
CA ALA A 218 3.58 1.17 -6.38
C ALA A 218 3.10 -0.18 -6.95
N MET A 219 4.04 -1.05 -7.33
CA MET A 219 3.69 -2.37 -7.88
C MET A 219 3.01 -3.25 -6.84
N ASP A 220 3.43 -3.20 -5.58
CA ASP A 220 2.78 -3.96 -4.50
C ASP A 220 1.32 -3.53 -4.33
N VAL A 221 1.04 -2.23 -4.33
CA VAL A 221 -0.34 -1.72 -4.22
C VAL A 221 -1.19 -2.07 -5.43
N VAL A 222 -0.67 -1.92 -6.64
CA VAL A 222 -1.41 -2.26 -7.88
C VAL A 222 -1.66 -3.76 -7.99
N ALA A 223 -0.67 -4.59 -7.63
CA ALA A 223 -0.80 -6.03 -7.61
C ALA A 223 -1.91 -6.52 -6.67
N MET A 224 -2.08 -5.87 -5.50
CA MET A 224 -3.20 -6.18 -4.60
C MET A 224 -4.55 -5.92 -5.26
N ALA A 225 -4.71 -4.83 -6.00
CA ALA A 225 -5.95 -4.54 -6.72
C ALA A 225 -6.20 -5.57 -7.82
N ALA A 226 -5.16 -5.93 -8.58
CA ALA A 226 -5.25 -6.95 -9.63
C ALA A 226 -5.54 -8.37 -9.09
N LEU A 227 -5.06 -8.70 -7.88
CA LEU A 227 -5.37 -9.98 -7.22
C LEU A 227 -6.80 -10.02 -6.65
N LEU A 228 -7.39 -8.86 -6.36
CA LEU A 228 -8.77 -8.74 -5.88
C LEU A 228 -9.78 -8.78 -7.03
N ALA A 229 -9.36 -8.38 -8.22
CA ALA A 229 -10.17 -8.37 -9.43
C ALA A 229 -10.45 -9.79 -9.95
#